data_42d4372c15e40faae7d5f1a40f544526
#
_entry.id   42d4372c15e40faae7d5f1a40f544526
#
_cell.length_a   1.000
_cell.length_b   1.000
_cell.length_c   1.000
_cell.angle_alpha   90.00
_cell.angle_beta   90.00
_cell.angle_gamma   90.00
#
_symmetry.space_group_name_H-M   'P 1'
#
loop_
_entity.id
_entity.type
_entity.pdbx_description
1 polymer ?
#
loop_
_entity_poly.entity_id
_entity_poly.type
_entity_poly.pdbx_seq_one_letter_code
_entity_poly.pdbx_strand_id
1 'polypeptide(L)'
;MWLDNASEVDILFYEPYANVIADISQNPNYKPLTIGVFGVWGAGKSTLLKLIKQKIDEKAQKKEKTLCININAWMFEGYEDAKVALMEALLREIKEHKDIPSKVKDGISKLLKKLDLFKLATKAVSVGAPLIASAATGNPVPFMISISTNAEAIGESVKNTANAVQSIRDDYIKTDEVNDENSVVNNVRKFREEFQKALEDDAIENIIVLIDDLDRCQPDRIIETLEAIKLFLSVEKMTFIIAADENVIQYAIRKKYPPIENYTVNLDKEYIEKIIQLPIYIPELSSKDIENYLMFLVVQEYCPKEQFKAFLEKIKKEKLLISDDAIDV
;
A
#
# COMPACT_ATOMS: atom_id res chain seq x y z
N MET A 1 8.74 6.78 30.27
CA MET A 1 7.52 6.08 29.81
C MET A 1 7.76 5.66 28.36
N TRP A 2 7.80 4.37 28.11
CA TRP A 2 8.02 3.85 26.75
C TRP A 2 6.71 3.95 25.97
N LEU A 3 6.78 4.60 24.81
CA LEU A 3 5.66 4.74 23.89
C LEU A 3 5.66 3.55 22.92
N ASP A 4 4.47 3.08 22.52
CA ASP A 4 4.30 2.05 21.50
C ASP A 4 4.57 2.67 20.10
N ASN A 5 5.84 3.05 19.88
CA ASN A 5 6.31 3.64 18.64
C ASN A 5 7.48 2.83 18.09
N ALA A 6 7.59 2.79 16.75
CA ALA A 6 8.72 2.19 16.07
C ALA A 6 10.05 2.81 16.54
N SER A 7 10.96 1.97 17.01
CA SER A 7 12.27 2.43 17.49
C SER A 7 13.13 3.01 16.36
N GLU A 8 13.95 4.02 16.70
CA GLU A 8 15.01 4.52 15.81
C GLU A 8 16.31 3.74 15.96
N VAL A 9 16.39 2.95 17.03
CA VAL A 9 17.58 2.16 17.37
C VAL A 9 17.23 0.70 17.23
N ASP A 10 18.04 -0.04 16.51
CA ASP A 10 17.89 -1.48 16.32
C ASP A 10 18.38 -2.24 17.55
N ILE A 11 17.49 -2.40 18.53
CA ILE A 11 17.75 -3.17 19.76
C ILE A 11 17.52 -4.67 19.54
N LEU A 12 16.68 -5.01 18.53
CA LEU A 12 16.31 -6.39 18.21
C LEU A 12 17.24 -7.03 17.18
N PHE A 13 18.26 -6.29 16.72
CA PHE A 13 19.23 -6.74 15.71
C PHE A 13 18.60 -7.18 14.38
N TYR A 14 17.58 -6.46 13.94
CA TYR A 14 16.87 -6.68 12.65
C TYR A 14 17.60 -6.11 11.44
N GLU A 15 18.73 -5.44 11.63
CA GLU A 15 19.52 -4.85 10.54
C GLU A 15 19.88 -5.84 9.41
N PRO A 16 20.23 -7.12 9.68
CA PRO A 16 20.46 -8.09 8.61
C PRO A 16 19.22 -8.31 7.72
N TYR A 17 18.04 -8.43 8.32
CA TYR A 17 16.77 -8.54 7.59
C TYR A 17 16.49 -7.28 6.79
N ALA A 18 16.68 -6.10 7.40
CA ALA A 18 16.49 -4.82 6.73
C ALA A 18 17.41 -4.66 5.51
N ASN A 19 18.68 -5.08 5.62
CA ASN A 19 19.63 -5.03 4.51
C ASN A 19 19.20 -5.93 3.35
N VAL A 20 18.85 -7.19 3.63
CA VAL A 20 18.41 -8.17 2.61
C VAL A 20 17.14 -7.68 1.92
N ILE A 21 16.14 -7.22 2.68
CA ILE A 21 14.88 -6.72 2.12
C ILE A 21 15.13 -5.47 1.26
N ALA A 22 15.97 -4.54 1.74
CA ALA A 22 16.33 -3.35 0.98
C ALA A 22 17.08 -3.68 -0.31
N ASP A 23 17.97 -4.68 -0.30
CA ASP A 23 18.70 -5.12 -1.50
C ASP A 23 17.75 -5.75 -2.53
N ILE A 24 16.89 -6.66 -2.10
CA ILE A 24 15.92 -7.33 -2.97
C ILE A 24 14.93 -6.31 -3.55
N SER A 25 14.42 -5.38 -2.71
CA SER A 25 13.42 -4.40 -3.13
C SER A 25 13.94 -3.38 -4.15
N GLN A 26 15.24 -3.14 -4.19
CA GLN A 26 15.88 -2.24 -5.16
C GLN A 26 16.36 -2.94 -6.43
N ASN A 27 16.36 -4.27 -6.46
CA ASN A 27 16.85 -5.03 -7.62
C ASN A 27 15.83 -4.94 -8.78
N PRO A 28 16.21 -4.39 -9.94
CA PRO A 28 15.29 -4.23 -11.07
C PRO A 28 14.82 -5.56 -11.66
N ASN A 29 15.58 -6.65 -11.49
CA ASN A 29 15.25 -7.96 -12.05
C ASN A 29 14.09 -8.67 -11.33
N TYR A 30 13.68 -8.20 -10.16
CA TYR A 30 12.62 -8.82 -9.36
C TYR A 30 11.29 -8.06 -9.43
N LYS A 31 11.18 -7.02 -10.26
CA LYS A 31 10.00 -6.16 -10.31
C LYS A 31 8.99 -6.59 -11.38
N PRO A 32 7.73 -6.38 -11.14
CA PRO A 32 7.11 -5.91 -9.89
C PRO A 32 7.16 -6.96 -8.76
N LEU A 33 7.33 -6.53 -7.50
CA LEU A 33 7.52 -7.43 -6.36
C LEU A 33 6.65 -7.03 -5.17
N THR A 34 6.11 -8.02 -4.46
CA THR A 34 5.49 -7.83 -3.15
C THR A 34 6.14 -8.72 -2.11
N ILE A 35 6.66 -8.08 -1.07
CA ILE A 35 7.32 -8.73 0.07
C ILE A 35 6.35 -8.65 1.26
N GLY A 36 6.04 -9.77 1.89
CA GLY A 36 5.33 -9.84 3.17
C GLY A 36 6.34 -9.90 4.31
N VAL A 37 6.27 -8.98 5.25
CA VAL A 37 7.03 -9.01 6.51
C VAL A 37 6.06 -9.46 7.61
N PHE A 38 6.09 -10.73 7.94
CA PHE A 38 5.14 -11.35 8.84
C PHE A 38 5.68 -11.53 10.25
N GLY A 39 4.84 -11.25 11.23
CA GLY A 39 5.14 -11.45 12.63
C GLY A 39 3.92 -11.12 13.49
N VAL A 40 3.88 -11.70 14.67
CA VAL A 40 2.81 -11.45 15.66
C VAL A 40 2.82 -10.00 16.14
N TRP A 41 1.78 -9.57 16.81
CA TRP A 41 1.75 -8.25 17.43
C TRP A 41 2.89 -8.10 18.45
N GLY A 42 3.58 -6.96 18.40
CA GLY A 42 4.76 -6.74 19.26
C GLY A 42 6.09 -7.30 18.72
N ALA A 43 6.10 -8.05 17.61
CA ALA A 43 7.33 -8.60 17.00
C ALA A 43 8.26 -7.54 16.39
N GLY A 44 7.96 -6.24 16.48
CA GLY A 44 8.82 -5.18 15.95
C GLY A 44 8.70 -4.94 14.44
N LYS A 45 7.59 -5.33 13.80
CA LYS A 45 7.33 -5.13 12.35
C LYS A 45 7.57 -3.69 11.89
N SER A 46 6.97 -2.72 12.60
CA SER A 46 7.12 -1.29 12.29
C SER A 46 8.56 -0.79 12.46
N THR A 47 9.29 -1.33 13.44
CA THR A 47 10.73 -1.04 13.61
C THR A 47 11.52 -1.58 12.43
N LEU A 48 11.25 -2.81 11.98
CA LEU A 48 11.91 -3.38 10.81
C LEU A 48 11.59 -2.58 9.54
N LEU A 49 10.34 -2.15 9.32
CA LEU A 49 10.00 -1.27 8.18
C LEU A 49 10.78 0.05 8.22
N LYS A 50 10.95 0.63 9.42
CA LYS A 50 11.73 1.86 9.59
C LYS A 50 13.21 1.65 9.27
N LEU A 51 13.79 0.53 9.70
CA LEU A 51 15.16 0.16 9.35
C LEU A 51 15.32 -0.08 7.84
N ILE A 52 14.36 -0.79 7.20
CA ILE A 52 14.35 -0.99 5.75
C ILE A 52 14.35 0.36 5.03
N LYS A 53 13.47 1.29 5.45
CA LYS A 53 13.43 2.65 4.89
C LYS A 53 14.77 3.35 5.02
N GLN A 54 15.40 3.32 6.19
CA GLN A 54 16.72 3.92 6.41
C GLN A 54 17.77 3.35 5.45
N LYS A 55 17.78 2.01 5.26
CA LYS A 55 18.72 1.36 4.34
C LYS A 55 18.45 1.71 2.86
N ILE A 56 17.17 1.85 2.48
CA ILE A 56 16.79 2.30 1.14
C ILE A 56 17.26 3.75 0.93
N ASP A 57 16.96 4.64 1.88
CA ASP A 57 17.30 6.06 1.79
C ASP A 57 18.84 6.28 1.78
N GLU A 58 19.60 5.52 2.58
CA GLU A 58 21.09 5.53 2.56
C GLU A 58 21.67 5.15 1.18
N LYS A 59 21.04 4.19 0.50
CA LYS A 59 21.44 3.75 -0.84
C LYS A 59 20.95 4.68 -1.93
N ALA A 60 19.75 5.23 -1.78
CA ALA A 60 19.16 6.19 -2.71
C ALA A 60 20.00 7.48 -2.78
N GLN A 61 20.57 7.96 -1.66
CA GLN A 61 21.49 9.09 -1.65
C GLN A 61 22.70 8.91 -2.59
N LYS A 62 23.04 7.66 -2.93
CA LYS A 62 24.14 7.34 -3.85
C LYS A 62 23.71 7.28 -5.32
N LYS A 63 22.41 7.07 -5.63
CA LYS A 63 21.89 6.82 -6.98
C LYS A 63 20.65 7.62 -7.37
N GLU A 64 20.05 8.39 -6.47
CA GLU A 64 18.97 9.38 -6.65
C GLU A 64 17.68 8.96 -7.38
N LYS A 65 17.47 7.66 -7.67
CA LYS A 65 16.36 7.21 -8.53
C LYS A 65 15.35 6.29 -7.84
N THR A 66 15.43 6.16 -6.52
CA THR A 66 14.53 5.32 -5.72
C THR A 66 13.64 6.18 -4.83
N LEU A 67 12.34 6.04 -4.99
CA LEU A 67 11.32 6.65 -4.15
C LEU A 67 10.84 5.64 -3.11
N CYS A 68 10.94 5.98 -1.83
CA CYS A 68 10.43 5.15 -0.74
C CYS A 68 9.27 5.86 -0.03
N ILE A 69 8.07 5.28 -0.13
CA ILE A 69 6.81 5.81 0.39
C ILE A 69 6.36 4.97 1.59
N ASN A 70 5.98 5.64 2.68
CA ASN A 70 5.36 5.00 3.84
C ASN A 70 3.86 5.21 3.84
N ILE A 71 3.10 4.13 3.97
CA ILE A 71 1.64 4.15 4.09
C ILE A 71 1.25 3.38 5.36
N ASN A 72 0.46 4.01 6.21
CA ASN A 72 -0.20 3.33 7.32
C ASN A 72 -1.62 2.94 6.90
N ALA A 73 -1.88 1.64 6.78
CA ALA A 73 -3.16 1.13 6.30
C ALA A 73 -4.32 1.45 7.26
N TRP A 74 -4.06 1.54 8.55
CA TRP A 74 -5.07 1.86 9.56
C TRP A 74 -5.66 3.27 9.38
N MET A 75 -4.94 4.19 8.74
CA MET A 75 -5.48 5.53 8.42
C MET A 75 -6.69 5.47 7.48
N PHE A 76 -6.88 4.38 6.76
CA PHE A 76 -8.00 4.21 5.81
C PHE A 76 -9.21 3.49 6.40
N GLU A 77 -9.18 3.13 7.68
CA GLU A 77 -10.25 2.41 8.38
C GLU A 77 -11.62 3.13 8.28
N GLY A 78 -11.63 4.46 8.36
CA GLY A 78 -12.84 5.28 8.32
C GLY A 78 -13.34 5.65 6.92
N TYR A 79 -12.67 5.22 5.86
CA TYR A 79 -13.06 5.58 4.49
C TYR A 79 -14.10 4.60 3.95
N GLU A 80 -15.05 5.10 3.15
CA GLU A 80 -16.07 4.26 2.49
C GLU A 80 -15.45 3.25 1.51
N ASP A 81 -14.37 3.66 0.82
CA ASP A 81 -13.62 2.82 -0.13
C ASP A 81 -12.11 2.94 0.16
N ALA A 82 -11.58 1.94 0.85
CA ALA A 82 -10.16 1.89 1.21
C ALA A 82 -9.25 1.72 -0.01
N LYS A 83 -9.72 1.07 -1.09
CA LYS A 83 -8.97 0.96 -2.36
C LYS A 83 -8.67 2.33 -2.93
N VAL A 84 -9.71 3.15 -3.09
CA VAL A 84 -9.60 4.48 -3.68
C VAL A 84 -8.76 5.38 -2.77
N ALA A 85 -8.93 5.27 -1.46
CA ALA A 85 -8.15 6.04 -0.48
C ALA A 85 -6.66 5.69 -0.55
N LEU A 86 -6.31 4.39 -0.62
CA LEU A 86 -4.92 3.94 -0.77
C LEU A 86 -4.32 4.41 -2.11
N MET A 87 -5.07 4.26 -3.21
CA MET A 87 -4.63 4.72 -4.53
C MET A 87 -4.36 6.23 -4.53
N GLU A 88 -5.24 7.02 -3.93
CA GLU A 88 -5.06 8.47 -3.82
C GLU A 88 -3.84 8.82 -2.97
N ALA A 89 -3.68 8.19 -1.81
CA ALA A 89 -2.54 8.42 -0.94
C ALA A 89 -1.22 8.13 -1.66
N LEU A 90 -1.14 6.98 -2.35
CA LEU A 90 0.04 6.62 -3.13
C LEU A 90 0.35 7.64 -4.23
N LEU A 91 -0.66 8.03 -5.01
CA LEU A 91 -0.47 9.02 -6.08
C LEU A 91 -0.07 10.40 -5.54
N ARG A 92 -0.63 10.83 -4.40
CA ARG A 92 -0.26 12.09 -3.75
C ARG A 92 1.18 12.07 -3.25
N GLU A 93 1.59 11.02 -2.57
CA GLU A 93 2.97 10.84 -2.09
C GLU A 93 3.98 10.87 -3.25
N ILE A 94 3.68 10.17 -4.36
CA ILE A 94 4.52 10.24 -5.56
C ILE A 94 4.59 11.67 -6.09
N LYS A 95 3.45 12.35 -6.23
CA LYS A 95 3.39 13.72 -6.78
C LYS A 95 4.13 14.75 -5.92
N GLU A 96 4.04 14.64 -4.59
CA GLU A 96 4.61 15.59 -3.65
C GLU A 96 6.11 15.40 -3.43
N HIS A 97 6.64 14.25 -3.84
CA HIS A 97 8.06 13.98 -3.66
C HIS A 97 8.93 14.98 -4.44
N LYS A 98 10.02 15.44 -3.80
CA LYS A 98 10.85 16.55 -4.30
C LYS A 98 11.52 16.21 -5.63
N ASP A 99 11.97 14.97 -5.77
CA ASP A 99 12.83 14.52 -6.88
C ASP A 99 12.03 14.01 -8.10
N ILE A 100 10.70 14.15 -8.07
CA ILE A 100 9.82 13.73 -9.16
C ILE A 100 9.77 14.79 -10.26
N PRO A 101 10.06 14.44 -11.53
CA PRO A 101 9.97 15.35 -12.68
C PRO A 101 8.56 15.94 -12.88
N SER A 102 8.48 17.16 -13.39
CA SER A 102 7.19 17.82 -13.65
C SER A 102 6.29 17.00 -14.59
N LYS A 103 6.85 16.36 -15.60
CA LYS A 103 6.12 15.49 -16.54
C LYS A 103 5.39 14.34 -15.81
N VAL A 104 6.07 13.70 -14.85
CA VAL A 104 5.47 12.64 -14.01
C VAL A 104 4.39 13.23 -13.12
N LYS A 105 4.65 14.38 -12.46
CA LYS A 105 3.66 15.10 -11.64
C LYS A 105 2.40 15.45 -12.41
N ASP A 106 2.53 15.82 -13.66
CA ASP A 106 1.39 16.13 -14.54
C ASP A 106 0.58 14.87 -14.87
N GLY A 107 1.25 13.75 -15.19
CA GLY A 107 0.61 12.46 -15.40
C GLY A 107 -0.15 11.99 -14.15
N ILE A 108 0.49 12.02 -12.99
CA ILE A 108 -0.14 11.68 -11.70
C ILE A 108 -1.31 12.62 -11.37
N SER A 109 -1.20 13.92 -11.68
CA SER A 109 -2.29 14.87 -11.47
C SER A 109 -3.53 14.55 -12.31
N LYS A 110 -3.37 14.06 -13.52
CA LYS A 110 -4.49 13.58 -14.36
C LYS A 110 -5.16 12.35 -13.73
N LEU A 111 -4.37 11.41 -13.22
CA LEU A 111 -4.89 10.21 -12.51
C LEU A 111 -5.65 10.58 -11.24
N LEU A 112 -5.12 11.51 -10.44
CA LEU A 112 -5.82 12.01 -9.23
C LEU A 112 -7.17 12.63 -9.58
N LYS A 113 -7.27 13.46 -10.62
CA LYS A 113 -8.55 14.01 -11.09
C LYS A 113 -9.55 12.92 -11.46
N LYS A 114 -9.11 11.83 -12.09
CA LYS A 114 -9.96 10.68 -12.41
C LYS A 114 -10.48 9.97 -11.16
N LEU A 115 -9.62 9.79 -10.14
CA LEU A 115 -10.04 9.21 -8.86
C LEU A 115 -11.04 10.09 -8.13
N ASP A 116 -10.86 11.41 -8.14
CA ASP A 116 -11.82 12.36 -7.53
C ASP A 116 -13.18 12.28 -8.20
N LEU A 117 -13.22 12.13 -9.53
CA LEU A 117 -14.45 11.92 -10.27
C LEU A 117 -15.12 10.57 -9.92
N PHE A 118 -14.33 9.52 -9.75
CA PHE A 118 -14.84 8.23 -9.32
C PHE A 118 -15.45 8.30 -7.91
N LYS A 119 -14.83 9.03 -6.97
CA LYS A 119 -15.38 9.29 -5.64
C LYS A 119 -16.70 10.08 -5.68
N LEU A 120 -16.76 11.12 -6.51
CA LEU A 120 -18.00 11.88 -6.69
C LEU A 120 -19.11 11.00 -7.25
N ALA A 121 -18.75 10.13 -8.19
CA ALA A 121 -19.66 9.18 -8.77
C ALA A 121 -20.21 8.19 -7.71
N THR A 122 -19.39 7.59 -6.86
CA THR A 122 -19.83 6.67 -5.81
C THR A 122 -20.68 7.34 -4.74
N LYS A 123 -20.35 8.58 -4.33
CA LYS A 123 -21.17 9.36 -3.37
C LYS A 123 -22.55 9.72 -3.90
N ALA A 124 -22.69 10.00 -5.19
CA ALA A 124 -24.00 10.30 -5.77
C ALA A 124 -24.92 9.07 -5.79
N VAL A 125 -24.41 7.81 -5.81
CA VAL A 125 -25.22 6.58 -5.66
C VAL A 125 -25.76 6.43 -4.24
N SER A 126 -24.99 6.78 -3.22
CA SER A 126 -25.45 6.69 -1.81
C SER A 126 -26.60 7.66 -1.52
N VAL A 127 -26.78 8.70 -2.34
CA VAL A 127 -27.89 9.68 -2.28
C VAL A 127 -29.08 9.26 -3.17
N GLY A 128 -29.07 8.04 -3.73
CA GLY A 128 -30.20 7.49 -4.50
C GLY A 128 -30.31 7.99 -5.94
N ALA A 129 -29.25 8.53 -6.51
CA ALA A 129 -29.26 9.00 -7.90
C ALA A 129 -28.66 7.95 -8.85
N PRO A 130 -29.36 7.51 -9.89
CA PRO A 130 -28.89 6.55 -10.89
C PRO A 130 -27.84 7.10 -11.87
N LEU A 131 -27.24 8.25 -11.55
CA LEU A 131 -26.23 8.94 -12.36
C LEU A 131 -25.01 8.07 -12.71
N ILE A 132 -24.69 7.08 -11.85
CA ILE A 132 -23.46 6.31 -11.95
C ILE A 132 -23.61 5.09 -12.84
N ALA A 133 -24.77 4.47 -12.85
CA ALA A 133 -25.01 3.39 -13.79
C ALA A 133 -24.81 3.88 -15.25
N SER A 134 -25.13 5.15 -15.51
CA SER A 134 -24.91 5.78 -16.82
C SER A 134 -23.42 6.10 -17.08
N ALA A 135 -22.68 6.58 -16.07
CA ALA A 135 -21.26 6.90 -16.21
C ALA A 135 -20.39 5.63 -16.28
N ALA A 136 -20.77 4.59 -15.51
CA ALA A 136 -20.04 3.32 -15.48
C ALA A 136 -20.34 2.42 -16.69
N THR A 137 -21.55 2.50 -17.25
CA THR A 137 -21.97 1.65 -18.36
C THR A 137 -21.99 2.36 -19.72
N GLY A 138 -21.75 3.68 -19.74
CA GLY A 138 -21.90 4.49 -20.96
C GLY A 138 -23.35 4.55 -21.50
N ASN A 139 -24.31 3.99 -20.75
CA ASN A 139 -25.70 3.93 -21.13
C ASN A 139 -26.48 5.10 -20.50
N PRO A 140 -27.03 6.07 -21.24
CA PRO A 140 -27.76 7.22 -20.73
C PRO A 140 -29.16 6.89 -20.18
N VAL A 141 -29.67 5.69 -20.38
CA VAL A 141 -31.04 5.31 -20.00
C VAL A 141 -31.29 5.44 -18.48
N PRO A 142 -30.43 4.95 -17.57
CA PRO A 142 -30.65 5.14 -16.13
C PRO A 142 -30.64 6.61 -15.70
N PHE A 143 -29.86 7.45 -16.36
CA PHE A 143 -29.77 8.88 -16.11
C PHE A 143 -31.08 9.61 -16.55
N MET A 144 -31.59 9.27 -17.73
CA MET A 144 -32.81 9.85 -18.25
C MET A 144 -34.05 9.49 -17.39
N ILE A 145 -34.08 8.28 -16.86
CA ILE A 145 -35.18 7.83 -15.97
C ILE A 145 -35.14 8.60 -14.64
N SER A 146 -34.00 8.89 -14.08
CA SER A 146 -33.88 9.62 -12.81
C SER A 146 -34.23 11.11 -12.92
N ILE A 147 -33.92 11.75 -14.06
CA ILE A 147 -34.28 13.14 -14.31
C ILE A 147 -35.83 13.27 -14.44
N SER A 148 -36.49 12.29 -15.05
CA SER A 148 -37.92 12.33 -15.25
C SER A 148 -38.75 12.13 -13.95
N THR A 149 -38.17 11.49 -12.92
CA THR A 149 -38.84 11.17 -11.66
C THR A 149 -38.62 12.16 -10.53
N ASN A 150 -37.58 13.01 -10.55
CA ASN A 150 -37.19 13.89 -9.44
C ASN A 150 -36.81 15.33 -9.88
N ALA A 151 -37.51 15.88 -10.86
CA ALA A 151 -37.17 17.17 -11.48
C ALA A 151 -37.21 18.40 -10.53
N GLU A 152 -37.84 18.32 -9.36
CA GLU A 152 -38.03 19.46 -8.44
C GLU A 152 -36.97 19.55 -7.29
N ALA A 153 -36.17 18.51 -7.05
CA ALA A 153 -35.26 18.45 -5.89
C ALA A 153 -33.79 18.75 -6.21
N ILE A 154 -33.45 18.96 -7.48
CA ILE A 154 -32.02 18.99 -7.90
C ILE A 154 -31.68 20.37 -8.48
N GLY A 155 -31.51 21.33 -7.58
CA GLY A 155 -31.07 22.69 -7.91
C GLY A 155 -29.62 22.75 -8.43
N GLU A 156 -29.06 23.96 -8.55
CA GLU A 156 -27.77 24.36 -9.15
C GLU A 156 -26.57 23.38 -9.07
N SER A 157 -26.52 22.52 -8.05
CA SER A 157 -25.46 21.49 -7.89
C SER A 157 -25.41 20.50 -9.05
N VAL A 158 -26.55 20.17 -9.68
CA VAL A 158 -26.64 19.22 -10.80
C VAL A 158 -26.17 19.86 -12.11
N LYS A 159 -26.39 21.16 -12.32
CA LYS A 159 -25.89 21.85 -13.50
C LYS A 159 -24.35 21.84 -13.55
N ASN A 160 -23.71 22.07 -12.42
CA ASN A 160 -22.26 22.05 -12.33
C ASN A 160 -21.70 20.61 -12.49
N THR A 161 -22.39 19.62 -11.96
CA THR A 161 -22.02 18.21 -12.11
C THR A 161 -22.28 17.70 -13.52
N ALA A 162 -23.39 18.11 -14.16
CA ALA A 162 -23.69 17.77 -15.55
C ALA A 162 -22.68 18.38 -16.52
N ASN A 163 -22.23 19.61 -16.31
CA ASN A 163 -21.22 20.26 -17.13
C ASN A 163 -19.84 19.62 -16.96
N ALA A 164 -19.48 19.19 -15.72
CA ALA A 164 -18.27 18.43 -15.46
C ALA A 164 -18.31 17.04 -16.11
N VAL A 165 -19.43 16.34 -16.04
CA VAL A 165 -19.66 15.05 -16.72
C VAL A 165 -19.66 15.23 -18.24
N GLN A 166 -20.19 16.34 -18.77
CA GLN A 166 -20.18 16.65 -20.19
C GLN A 166 -18.76 16.91 -20.73
N SER A 167 -17.96 17.67 -19.99
CA SER A 167 -16.55 17.90 -20.37
C SER A 167 -15.72 16.62 -20.33
N ILE A 168 -15.99 15.73 -19.40
CA ILE A 168 -15.36 14.41 -19.32
C ILE A 168 -15.81 13.53 -20.48
N ARG A 169 -17.11 13.55 -20.80
CA ARG A 169 -17.66 12.84 -21.93
C ARG A 169 -17.01 13.30 -23.26
N ASP A 170 -16.83 14.59 -23.46
CA ASP A 170 -16.25 15.13 -24.68
C ASP A 170 -14.76 14.82 -24.82
N ASP A 171 -14.03 14.66 -23.72
CA ASP A 171 -12.64 14.18 -23.71
C ASP A 171 -12.52 12.65 -23.91
N TYR A 172 -13.56 11.87 -23.51
CA TYR A 172 -13.57 10.40 -23.62
C TYR A 172 -14.23 9.88 -24.89
N ILE A 173 -15.17 10.63 -25.51
CA ILE A 173 -15.96 10.18 -26.67
C ILE A 173 -15.36 10.66 -28.01
N LYS A 174 -14.34 11.52 -27.99
CA LYS A 174 -13.61 11.92 -29.23
C LYS A 174 -12.66 10.85 -29.77
N THR A 175 -12.56 9.69 -29.17
CA THR A 175 -11.82 8.55 -29.71
C THR A 175 -12.75 7.33 -29.81
N ASP A 176 -13.33 7.21 -31.01
CA ASP A 176 -13.74 5.98 -31.71
C ASP A 176 -14.67 4.95 -31.07
N GLU A 177 -15.74 4.71 -31.84
CA GLU A 177 -16.51 3.49 -32.02
C GLU A 177 -17.07 2.73 -30.78
N VAL A 178 -18.38 2.68 -30.78
CA VAL A 178 -19.24 1.82 -29.95
C VAL A 178 -18.80 0.36 -30.08
N ASN A 179 -17.92 -0.08 -29.20
CA ASN A 179 -17.67 -1.47 -28.90
C ASN A 179 -17.51 -1.64 -27.41
N ASP A 180 -18.14 -2.63 -26.83
CA ASP A 180 -18.22 -3.26 -25.50
C ASP A 180 -17.12 -2.96 -24.44
N GLU A 181 -16.41 -1.84 -24.56
CA GLU A 181 -15.19 -1.47 -23.82
C GLU A 181 -15.43 -0.70 -22.52
N ASN A 182 -16.66 -0.45 -22.11
CA ASN A 182 -17.00 0.29 -20.89
C ASN A 182 -17.22 -0.59 -19.64
N SER A 183 -16.62 -1.77 -19.62
CA SER A 183 -16.64 -2.60 -18.41
C SER A 183 -15.71 -2.02 -17.33
N VAL A 184 -16.04 -2.24 -16.03
CA VAL A 184 -15.19 -1.88 -14.88
C VAL A 184 -13.76 -2.40 -15.06
N VAL A 185 -13.61 -3.56 -15.72
CA VAL A 185 -12.31 -4.18 -16.03
C VAL A 185 -11.47 -3.31 -16.95
N ASN A 186 -12.08 -2.70 -17.97
CA ASN A 186 -11.36 -1.83 -18.90
C ASN A 186 -10.93 -0.51 -18.25
N ASN A 187 -11.73 0.02 -17.31
CA ASN A 187 -11.36 1.22 -16.55
C ASN A 187 -10.15 0.97 -15.64
N VAL A 188 -10.08 -0.19 -14.98
CA VAL A 188 -8.93 -0.62 -14.17
C VAL A 188 -7.69 -0.81 -15.04
N ARG A 189 -7.83 -1.43 -16.19
CA ARG A 189 -6.74 -1.63 -17.15
C ARG A 189 -6.21 -0.31 -17.68
N LYS A 190 -7.10 0.59 -18.13
CA LYS A 190 -6.74 1.94 -18.60
C LYS A 190 -6.03 2.75 -17.50
N PHE A 191 -6.53 2.71 -16.26
CA PHE A 191 -5.87 3.37 -15.13
C PHE A 191 -4.44 2.86 -14.94
N ARG A 192 -4.24 1.54 -14.98
CA ARG A 192 -2.93 0.91 -14.84
C ARG A 192 -1.97 1.31 -15.97
N GLU A 193 -2.44 1.27 -17.22
CA GLU A 193 -1.66 1.67 -18.39
C GLU A 193 -1.26 3.15 -18.33
N GLU A 194 -2.16 4.03 -17.90
CA GLU A 194 -1.88 5.45 -17.72
C GLU A 194 -0.90 5.70 -16.56
N PHE A 195 -1.03 4.94 -15.48
CA PHE A 195 -0.09 5.02 -14.36
C PHE A 195 1.30 4.54 -14.78
N GLN A 196 1.39 3.42 -15.50
CA GLN A 196 2.63 2.93 -16.08
C GLN A 196 3.27 4.00 -16.97
N LYS A 197 2.51 4.59 -17.90
CA LYS A 197 2.97 5.68 -18.77
C LYS A 197 3.41 6.92 -18.00
N ALA A 198 2.73 7.26 -16.90
CA ALA A 198 3.13 8.39 -16.05
C ALA A 198 4.49 8.16 -15.39
N LEU A 199 4.86 6.90 -15.13
CA LEU A 199 6.12 6.50 -14.53
C LEU A 199 7.23 6.18 -15.55
N GLU A 200 6.96 6.25 -16.86
CA GLU A 200 7.94 6.10 -17.93
C GLU A 200 8.86 7.33 -18.01
N ASP A 201 9.70 7.49 -16.99
CA ASP A 201 10.73 8.52 -16.95
C ASP A 201 12.01 7.89 -16.36
N ASP A 202 13.15 8.19 -16.96
CA ASP A 202 14.45 7.64 -16.56
C ASP A 202 14.94 8.19 -15.22
N ALA A 203 14.30 9.24 -14.71
CA ALA A 203 14.59 9.78 -13.38
C ALA A 203 14.06 8.90 -12.25
N ILE A 204 13.12 7.97 -12.54
CA ILE A 204 12.57 7.04 -11.54
C ILE A 204 12.91 5.62 -11.97
N GLU A 205 13.74 4.94 -11.19
CA GLU A 205 14.06 3.52 -11.39
C GLU A 205 13.22 2.62 -10.48
N ASN A 206 12.92 3.09 -9.27
CA ASN A 206 12.25 2.28 -8.26
C ASN A 206 11.25 3.10 -7.46
N ILE A 207 10.08 2.52 -7.20
CA ILE A 207 9.09 3.00 -6.24
C ILE A 207 8.86 1.88 -5.24
N ILE A 208 9.26 2.10 -4.00
CA ILE A 208 9.10 1.13 -2.92
C ILE A 208 8.06 1.67 -1.95
N VAL A 209 6.98 0.91 -1.77
CA VAL A 209 5.85 1.27 -0.91
C VAL A 209 5.87 0.38 0.32
N LEU A 210 6.10 0.99 1.48
CA LEU A 210 6.05 0.33 2.78
C LEU A 210 4.64 0.48 3.34
N ILE A 211 3.97 -0.62 3.65
CA ILE A 211 2.61 -0.62 4.20
C ILE A 211 2.67 -1.23 5.60
N ASP A 212 2.28 -0.43 6.60
CA ASP A 212 2.25 -0.84 8.01
C ASP A 212 0.81 -0.87 8.55
N ASP A 213 0.64 -1.52 9.69
CA ASP A 213 -0.62 -1.60 10.45
C ASP A 213 -1.82 -2.16 9.66
N LEU A 214 -1.59 -3.00 8.65
CA LEU A 214 -2.67 -3.65 7.90
C LEU A 214 -3.49 -4.61 8.78
N ASP A 215 -2.83 -5.28 9.72
CA ASP A 215 -3.44 -6.21 10.68
C ASP A 215 -4.25 -5.52 11.80
N ARG A 216 -4.24 -4.19 11.87
CA ARG A 216 -5.12 -3.41 12.76
C ARG A 216 -6.47 -3.06 12.11
N CYS A 217 -6.59 -3.24 10.81
CA CYS A 217 -7.80 -2.91 10.07
C CYS A 217 -8.88 -3.98 10.23
N GLN A 218 -10.15 -3.59 10.01
CA GLN A 218 -11.25 -4.54 9.90
C GLN A 218 -11.05 -5.49 8.71
N PRO A 219 -11.56 -6.72 8.78
CA PRO A 219 -11.35 -7.73 7.75
C PRO A 219 -11.67 -7.27 6.33
N ASP A 220 -12.76 -6.54 6.13
CA ASP A 220 -13.13 -6.03 4.81
C ASP A 220 -12.11 -5.01 4.29
N ARG A 221 -11.56 -4.15 5.17
CA ARG A 221 -10.52 -3.17 4.81
C ARG A 221 -9.19 -3.82 4.47
N ILE A 222 -8.84 -4.90 5.17
CA ILE A 222 -7.66 -5.71 4.82
C ILE A 222 -7.78 -6.20 3.38
N ILE A 223 -8.92 -6.79 3.02
CA ILE A 223 -9.14 -7.31 1.67
C ILE A 223 -9.13 -6.19 0.63
N GLU A 224 -9.82 -5.08 0.87
CA GLU A 224 -9.82 -3.93 -0.03
C GLU A 224 -8.42 -3.37 -0.28
N THR A 225 -7.59 -3.30 0.77
CA THR A 225 -6.20 -2.86 0.66
C THR A 225 -5.37 -3.84 -0.17
N LEU A 226 -5.48 -5.15 0.08
CA LEU A 226 -4.80 -6.18 -0.71
C LEU A 226 -5.25 -6.17 -2.17
N GLU A 227 -6.53 -5.96 -2.43
CA GLU A 227 -7.05 -5.82 -3.81
C GLU A 227 -6.55 -4.55 -4.49
N ALA A 228 -6.40 -3.43 -3.75
CA ALA A 228 -5.78 -2.22 -4.29
C ALA A 228 -4.32 -2.46 -4.67
N ILE A 229 -3.54 -3.11 -3.80
CA ILE A 229 -2.15 -3.48 -4.09
C ILE A 229 -2.08 -4.34 -5.35
N LYS A 230 -2.99 -5.32 -5.48
CA LYS A 230 -3.07 -6.18 -6.67
C LYS A 230 -3.23 -5.40 -7.98
N LEU A 231 -3.87 -4.22 -7.97
CA LEU A 231 -3.98 -3.37 -9.16
C LEU A 231 -2.62 -2.87 -9.63
N PHE A 232 -1.67 -2.69 -8.72
CA PHE A 232 -0.33 -2.18 -9.01
C PHE A 232 0.72 -3.26 -9.23
N LEU A 233 0.39 -4.56 -8.98
CA LEU A 233 1.36 -5.68 -9.11
C LEU A 233 1.89 -5.89 -10.52
N SER A 234 1.30 -5.27 -11.52
CA SER A 234 1.77 -5.33 -12.91
C SER A 234 2.44 -4.05 -13.38
N VAL A 235 2.60 -3.05 -12.48
CA VAL A 235 3.29 -1.80 -12.80
C VAL A 235 4.77 -2.01 -12.57
N GLU A 236 5.55 -1.88 -13.64
CA GLU A 236 7.00 -1.95 -13.58
C GLU A 236 7.55 -0.91 -12.60
N LYS A 237 8.74 -1.13 -12.08
CA LYS A 237 9.43 -0.28 -11.10
C LYS A 237 8.81 -0.26 -9.69
N MET A 238 7.69 -0.94 -9.43
CA MET A 238 7.06 -0.97 -8.11
C MET A 238 7.44 -2.18 -7.27
N THR A 239 7.68 -1.93 -5.99
CA THR A 239 7.80 -2.95 -4.94
C THR A 239 6.93 -2.56 -3.76
N PHE A 240 6.14 -3.52 -3.26
CA PHE A 240 5.38 -3.37 -2.03
C PHE A 240 6.02 -4.19 -0.91
N ILE A 241 6.17 -3.60 0.26
CA ILE A 241 6.61 -4.29 1.48
C ILE A 241 5.50 -4.12 2.51
N ILE A 242 4.82 -5.22 2.82
CA ILE A 242 3.62 -5.23 3.67
C ILE A 242 3.98 -5.86 5.00
N ALA A 243 3.89 -5.09 6.09
CA ALA A 243 4.07 -5.59 7.44
C ALA A 243 2.72 -5.90 8.08
N ALA A 244 2.51 -7.15 8.50
CA ALA A 244 1.26 -7.58 9.10
C ALA A 244 1.42 -8.89 9.90
N ASP A 245 0.40 -9.25 10.68
CA ASP A 245 0.22 -10.59 11.19
C ASP A 245 -0.52 -11.44 10.15
N GLU A 246 0.15 -12.47 9.64
CA GLU A 246 -0.40 -13.35 8.60
C GLU A 246 -1.71 -14.01 9.04
N ASN A 247 -1.83 -14.40 10.33
CA ASN A 247 -3.03 -15.03 10.86
C ASN A 247 -4.25 -14.10 10.79
N VAL A 248 -4.04 -12.79 11.01
CA VAL A 248 -5.10 -11.78 10.89
C VAL A 248 -5.53 -11.61 9.45
N ILE A 249 -4.59 -11.60 8.50
CA ILE A 249 -4.90 -11.56 7.07
C ILE A 249 -5.67 -12.82 6.66
N GLN A 250 -5.22 -14.01 7.05
CA GLN A 250 -5.91 -15.27 6.78
C GLN A 250 -7.32 -15.28 7.37
N TYR A 251 -7.50 -14.76 8.59
CA TYR A 251 -8.82 -14.60 9.19
C TYR A 251 -9.72 -13.69 8.35
N ALA A 252 -9.21 -12.56 7.89
CA ALA A 252 -9.96 -11.63 7.04
C ALA A 252 -10.41 -12.29 5.73
N ILE A 253 -9.51 -13.07 5.10
CA ILE A 253 -9.82 -13.80 3.86
C ILE A 253 -10.89 -14.86 4.12
N ARG A 254 -10.76 -15.67 5.18
CA ARG A 254 -11.76 -16.69 5.54
C ARG A 254 -13.12 -16.08 5.85
N LYS A 255 -13.17 -14.91 6.45
CA LYS A 255 -14.42 -14.20 6.72
C LYS A 255 -15.10 -13.73 5.43
N LYS A 256 -14.32 -13.26 4.45
CA LYS A 256 -14.83 -12.81 3.15
C LYS A 256 -15.19 -13.97 2.23
N TYR A 257 -14.37 -15.01 2.24
CA TYR A 257 -14.49 -16.21 1.42
C TYR A 257 -14.54 -17.44 2.32
N PRO A 258 -15.70 -17.78 2.88
CA PRO A 258 -15.84 -18.93 3.78
C PRO A 258 -15.44 -20.22 3.07
N PRO A 259 -14.85 -21.18 3.78
CA PRO A 259 -14.48 -22.46 3.20
C PRO A 259 -15.72 -23.18 2.65
N ILE A 260 -15.56 -23.77 1.46
CA ILE A 260 -16.60 -24.55 0.81
C ILE A 260 -16.56 -25.98 1.38
N GLU A 261 -17.69 -26.50 1.86
CA GLU A 261 -17.78 -27.86 2.36
C GLU A 261 -17.29 -28.86 1.29
N ASN A 262 -16.46 -29.81 1.69
CA ASN A 262 -15.82 -30.82 0.82
C ASN A 262 -14.72 -30.31 -0.13
N TYR A 263 -14.22 -29.08 0.04
CA TYR A 263 -13.10 -28.57 -0.73
C TYR A 263 -11.85 -28.48 0.15
N THR A 264 -10.79 -29.21 -0.22
CA THR A 264 -9.56 -29.33 0.59
C THR A 264 -8.56 -28.19 0.39
N VAL A 265 -8.92 -27.16 -0.41
CA VAL A 265 -8.04 -26.05 -0.74
C VAL A 265 -8.08 -24.99 0.35
N ASN A 266 -6.92 -24.60 0.85
CA ASN A 266 -6.75 -23.48 1.78
C ASN A 266 -6.77 -22.15 1.01
N LEU A 267 -7.98 -21.65 0.70
CA LEU A 267 -8.20 -20.43 -0.08
C LEU A 267 -7.48 -19.20 0.50
N ASP A 268 -7.37 -19.12 1.83
CA ASP A 268 -6.68 -18.05 2.53
C ASP A 268 -5.18 -18.02 2.21
N LYS A 269 -4.50 -19.16 2.24
CA LYS A 269 -3.08 -19.27 1.88
C LYS A 269 -2.86 -18.99 0.39
N GLU A 270 -3.64 -19.63 -0.49
CA GLU A 270 -3.53 -19.39 -1.93
C GLU A 270 -3.79 -17.93 -2.30
N TYR A 271 -4.70 -17.26 -1.60
CA TYR A 271 -4.97 -15.84 -1.83
C TYR A 271 -3.76 -14.97 -1.46
N ILE A 272 -3.12 -15.25 -0.32
CA ILE A 272 -1.91 -14.54 0.12
C ILE A 272 -0.77 -14.79 -0.87
N GLU A 273 -0.52 -16.04 -1.26
CA GLU A 273 0.54 -16.42 -2.20
C GLU A 273 0.40 -15.76 -3.59
N LYS A 274 -0.83 -15.44 -4.01
CA LYS A 274 -1.09 -14.72 -5.26
C LYS A 274 -0.75 -13.23 -5.19
N ILE A 275 -0.68 -12.67 -3.99
CA ILE A 275 -0.37 -11.25 -3.77
C ILE A 275 1.06 -11.08 -3.28
N ILE A 276 1.50 -11.89 -2.33
CA ILE A 276 2.81 -11.83 -1.71
C ILE A 276 3.71 -12.89 -2.32
N GLN A 277 4.69 -12.44 -3.09
CA GLN A 277 5.63 -13.31 -3.78
C GLN A 277 6.80 -13.75 -2.89
N LEU A 278 7.18 -12.90 -1.91
CA LEU A 278 8.27 -13.20 -1.00
C LEU A 278 7.81 -12.99 0.45
N PRO A 279 7.39 -14.05 1.15
CA PRO A 279 7.12 -13.97 2.58
C PRO A 279 8.42 -14.02 3.39
N ILE A 280 8.58 -13.12 4.34
CA ILE A 280 9.67 -13.08 5.31
C ILE A 280 9.06 -13.06 6.69
N TYR A 281 9.40 -14.04 7.50
CA TYR A 281 8.89 -14.19 8.86
C TYR A 281 9.89 -13.62 9.85
N ILE A 282 9.42 -12.73 10.71
CA ILE A 282 10.19 -12.25 11.85
C ILE A 282 10.20 -13.38 12.88
N PRO A 283 11.37 -13.85 13.34
CA PRO A 283 11.43 -14.91 14.32
C PRO A 283 10.80 -14.47 15.64
N GLU A 284 10.18 -15.42 16.33
CA GLU A 284 9.70 -15.18 17.70
C GLU A 284 10.89 -14.92 18.64
N LEU A 285 10.74 -13.95 19.53
CA LEU A 285 11.77 -13.62 20.50
C LEU A 285 11.85 -14.72 21.55
N SER A 286 13.04 -15.25 21.76
CA SER A 286 13.31 -16.17 22.87
C SER A 286 13.21 -15.42 24.20
N SER A 287 13.08 -16.16 25.31
CA SER A 287 13.10 -15.57 26.65
C SER A 287 14.37 -14.75 26.87
N LYS A 288 15.49 -15.19 26.31
CA LYS A 288 16.78 -14.49 26.40
C LYS A 288 16.79 -13.19 25.60
N ASP A 289 16.18 -13.16 24.42
CA ASP A 289 16.04 -11.94 23.62
C ASP A 289 15.18 -10.91 24.35
N ILE A 290 14.12 -11.35 25.02
CA ILE A 290 13.25 -10.48 25.83
C ILE A 290 14.03 -9.90 27.02
N GLU A 291 14.82 -10.72 27.74
CA GLU A 291 15.67 -10.24 28.83
C GLU A 291 16.68 -9.21 28.33
N ASN A 292 17.37 -9.49 27.22
CA ASN A 292 18.33 -8.58 26.60
C ASN A 292 17.65 -7.28 26.17
N TYR A 293 16.48 -7.38 25.55
CA TYR A 293 15.69 -6.21 25.12
C TYR A 293 15.32 -5.32 26.31
N LEU A 294 14.82 -5.91 27.40
CA LEU A 294 14.48 -5.16 28.62
C LEU A 294 15.72 -4.50 29.24
N MET A 295 16.84 -5.22 29.29
CA MET A 295 18.10 -4.65 29.77
C MET A 295 18.54 -3.46 28.93
N PHE A 296 18.45 -3.55 27.59
CA PHE A 296 18.81 -2.43 26.70
C PHE A 296 17.88 -1.24 26.86
N LEU A 297 16.58 -1.46 27.07
CA LEU A 297 15.65 -0.36 27.36
C LEU A 297 16.02 0.38 28.65
N VAL A 298 16.41 -0.36 29.68
CA VAL A 298 16.87 0.26 30.95
C VAL A 298 18.17 1.03 30.71
N VAL A 299 19.15 0.44 30.00
CA VAL A 299 20.42 1.14 29.70
C VAL A 299 20.16 2.39 28.85
N GLN A 300 19.26 2.32 27.88
CA GLN A 300 18.89 3.47 27.04
C GLN A 300 18.31 4.64 27.83
N GLU A 301 17.55 4.39 28.88
CA GLU A 301 16.97 5.44 29.74
C GLU A 301 18.02 6.22 30.50
N TYR A 302 19.11 5.56 30.93
CA TYR A 302 20.16 6.16 31.76
C TYR A 302 21.42 6.54 30.99
N CYS A 303 21.52 6.20 29.71
CA CYS A 303 22.70 6.42 28.90
C CYS A 303 22.44 7.51 27.84
N PRO A 304 23.36 8.47 27.61
CA PRO A 304 23.26 9.42 26.51
C PRO A 304 23.13 8.69 25.17
N LYS A 305 22.28 9.20 24.25
CA LYS A 305 21.96 8.58 22.95
C LYS A 305 23.19 8.10 22.17
N GLU A 306 24.23 8.92 22.12
CA GLU A 306 25.45 8.61 21.36
C GLU A 306 26.26 7.48 22.00
N GLN A 307 26.33 7.46 23.32
CA GLN A 307 27.03 6.39 24.05
C GLN A 307 26.26 5.06 23.94
N PHE A 308 24.93 5.10 23.98
CA PHE A 308 24.09 3.92 23.81
C PHE A 308 24.22 3.33 22.39
N LYS A 309 24.25 4.16 21.35
CA LYS A 309 24.50 3.69 19.99
C LYS A 309 25.90 3.05 19.86
N ALA A 310 26.94 3.69 20.38
CA ALA A 310 28.29 3.13 20.37
C ALA A 310 28.39 1.80 21.13
N PHE A 311 27.65 1.67 22.23
CA PHE A 311 27.56 0.45 22.99
C PHE A 311 26.89 -0.69 22.19
N LEU A 312 25.75 -0.42 21.52
CA LEU A 312 25.09 -1.40 20.68
C LEU A 312 25.96 -1.84 19.50
N GLU A 313 26.64 -0.90 18.84
CA GLU A 313 27.56 -1.22 17.74
C GLU A 313 28.72 -2.12 18.20
N LYS A 314 29.22 -1.90 19.42
CA LYS A 314 30.25 -2.77 20.00
C LYS A 314 29.70 -4.20 20.24
N ILE A 315 28.48 -4.33 20.78
CA ILE A 315 27.83 -5.62 20.99
C ILE A 315 27.62 -6.37 19.67
N LYS A 316 27.11 -5.66 18.63
CA LYS A 316 26.95 -6.22 17.29
C LYS A 316 28.28 -6.75 16.73
N LYS A 317 29.34 -5.94 16.85
CA LYS A 317 30.67 -6.28 16.32
C LYS A 317 31.29 -7.48 17.03
N GLU A 318 31.12 -7.57 18.33
CA GLU A 318 31.70 -8.63 19.16
C GLU A 318 30.81 -9.89 19.21
N LYS A 319 29.64 -9.89 18.54
CA LYS A 319 28.67 -11.00 18.55
C LYS A 319 28.29 -11.50 19.95
N LEU A 320 28.26 -10.59 20.93
CA LEU A 320 28.06 -10.93 22.35
C LEU A 320 26.65 -11.45 22.70
N LEU A 321 25.70 -11.39 21.74
CA LEU A 321 24.31 -11.75 21.96
C LEU A 321 23.76 -12.76 20.93
N ILE A 322 24.62 -13.54 20.30
CA ILE A 322 24.15 -14.66 19.49
C ILE A 322 23.61 -15.72 20.46
N SER A 323 22.32 -16.01 20.42
CA SER A 323 21.78 -17.19 21.09
C SER A 323 22.41 -18.45 20.51
N ASP A 324 22.71 -19.43 21.35
CA ASP A 324 23.29 -20.70 20.91
C ASP A 324 22.42 -21.43 19.85
N ASP A 325 21.13 -21.06 19.76
CA ASP A 325 20.16 -21.61 18.80
C ASP A 325 20.33 -21.06 17.34
N ALA A 326 21.16 -20.03 17.13
CA ALA A 326 21.38 -19.47 15.78
C ALA A 326 22.55 -20.15 15.02
N ILE A 327 23.17 -21.17 15.60
CA ILE A 327 24.36 -21.86 15.02
C ILE A 327 23.97 -23.12 14.22
N ASP A 328 22.71 -23.58 14.30
CA ASP A 328 22.24 -24.83 13.70
C ASP A 328 21.35 -24.62 12.44
N VAL A 329 21.64 -23.63 11.61
CA VAL A 329 21.00 -23.49 10.29
C VAL A 329 22.07 -23.35 9.20
#